data_a9fed8f99d4c54a7a074052fc5a8a1ff
#
_entry.id   a9fed8f99d4c54a7a074052fc5a8a1ff
#
_cell.length_a   1.000
_cell.length_b   1.000
_cell.length_c   1.000
_cell.angle_alpha   90.00
_cell.angle_beta   90.00
_cell.angle_gamma   90.00
#
_symmetry.space_group_name_H-M   'P 1'
#
loop_
_entity.id
_entity.type
_entity.pdbx_description
1 polymer ?
#
loop_
_entity_poly.entity_id
_entity_poly.type
_entity_poly.pdbx_seq_one_letter_code
_entity_poly.pdbx_strand_id
1 'polypeptide(L)'
;FILCVIHVSDRGWSQIATGRPGTHLLRVGIVMVSNVTFFVGLAAMPLADAVAVAYVSPLVVTLLSIVFLGEKVGPRRWGAVIVGMVGVIIMLRPGAGVIQPAALLVLVSAVLYACGNLLARHMGGTESAMTLSFYVQSGFIIVSVAMGLWAGDGRLATDDPLWAFLFRPWIWPPLHDWPVFLATGLSVGIGGLMVTQAYRTAEAGLIAPFEYVGMPMAILWGVLVFGTFPDAVAWVGIALICGSGLYVLYRETVVRQRGRHAA
;
A
#
# COMPACT_ATOMS: atom_id res chain seq x y z
N PHE A 1 -13.88 -14.68 0.10
CA PHE A 1 -12.70 -15.35 -0.41
C PHE A 1 -11.83 -15.94 0.71
N ILE A 2 -11.27 -15.12 1.65
CA ILE A 2 -10.38 -15.60 2.72
C ILE A 2 -11.04 -16.67 3.58
N LEU A 3 -12.29 -16.50 3.99
CA LEU A 3 -13.05 -17.50 4.75
C LEU A 3 -13.21 -18.82 3.98
N CYS A 4 -13.47 -18.75 2.67
CA CYS A 4 -13.54 -19.95 1.83
C CYS A 4 -12.19 -20.67 1.77
N VAL A 5 -11.09 -19.93 1.59
CA VAL A 5 -9.75 -20.52 1.57
C VAL A 5 -9.39 -21.15 2.91
N ILE A 6 -9.75 -20.50 4.04
CA ILE A 6 -9.57 -21.07 5.38
C ILE A 6 -10.36 -22.39 5.52
N HIS A 7 -11.61 -22.38 5.08
CA HIS A 7 -12.49 -23.56 5.20
C HIS A 7 -11.98 -24.78 4.41
N VAL A 8 -11.42 -24.52 3.21
CA VAL A 8 -10.92 -25.59 2.33
C VAL A 8 -9.48 -26.02 2.65
N SER A 9 -8.75 -25.25 3.47
CA SER A 9 -7.37 -25.56 3.80
C SER A 9 -7.25 -26.68 4.84
N ASP A 10 -6.17 -27.49 4.78
CA ASP A 10 -5.91 -28.61 5.69
C ASP A 10 -5.89 -28.20 7.18
N ARG A 11 -5.52 -26.95 7.48
CA ARG A 11 -5.50 -26.41 8.85
C ARG A 11 -6.85 -25.85 9.31
N GLY A 12 -7.79 -25.62 8.39
CA GLY A 12 -9.14 -25.13 8.70
C GLY A 12 -9.15 -23.88 9.57
N TRP A 13 -10.14 -23.79 10.45
CA TRP A 13 -10.38 -22.64 11.33
C TRP A 13 -9.29 -22.42 12.39
N SER A 14 -8.43 -23.41 12.65
CA SER A 14 -7.31 -23.25 13.60
C SER A 14 -6.30 -22.17 13.17
N GLN A 15 -6.29 -21.80 11.88
CA GLN A 15 -5.46 -20.72 11.37
C GLN A 15 -5.84 -19.31 11.87
N ILE A 16 -7.05 -19.13 12.42
CA ILE A 16 -7.48 -17.85 12.99
C ILE A 16 -6.88 -17.64 14.38
N ALA A 17 -6.55 -18.73 15.09
CA ALA A 17 -5.98 -18.62 16.42
C ALA A 17 -4.59 -17.97 16.38
N THR A 18 -4.38 -16.98 17.26
CA THR A 18 -3.12 -16.26 17.40
C THR A 18 -2.70 -16.15 18.85
N GLY A 19 -1.39 -16.26 19.10
CA GLY A 19 -0.79 -15.94 20.40
C GLY A 19 -0.46 -14.45 20.59
N ARG A 20 -0.68 -13.61 19.57
CA ARG A 20 -0.25 -12.20 19.55
C ARG A 20 -1.37 -11.21 19.17
N PRO A 21 -2.53 -11.22 19.87
CA PRO A 21 -3.68 -10.40 19.46
C PRO A 21 -3.37 -8.89 19.46
N GLY A 22 -2.57 -8.40 20.40
CA GLY A 22 -2.16 -6.99 20.46
C GLY A 22 -1.36 -6.54 19.24
N THR A 23 -0.46 -7.38 18.72
CA THR A 23 0.31 -7.06 17.51
C THR A 23 -0.58 -7.08 16.26
N HIS A 24 -1.56 -8.00 16.19
CA HIS A 24 -2.57 -7.98 15.12
C HIS A 24 -3.41 -6.70 15.17
N LEU A 25 -3.89 -6.30 16.35
CA LEU A 25 -4.67 -5.08 16.51
C LEU A 25 -3.89 -3.83 16.09
N LEU A 26 -2.62 -3.74 16.51
CA LEU A 26 -1.71 -2.65 16.07
C LEU A 26 -1.57 -2.64 14.54
N ARG A 27 -1.31 -3.80 13.93
CA ARG A 27 -1.15 -3.90 12.48
C ARG A 27 -2.44 -3.53 11.75
N VAL A 28 -3.60 -4.02 12.23
CA VAL A 28 -4.91 -3.65 11.68
C VAL A 28 -5.11 -2.15 11.74
N GLY A 29 -4.86 -1.52 12.89
CA GLY A 29 -4.97 -0.06 13.05
C GLY A 29 -4.09 0.70 12.07
N ILE A 30 -2.81 0.33 11.95
CA ILE A 30 -1.87 0.94 11.00
C ILE A 30 -2.35 0.79 9.56
N VAL A 31 -2.78 -0.40 9.14
CA VAL A 31 -3.27 -0.64 7.78
C VAL A 31 -4.57 0.12 7.52
N MET A 32 -5.48 0.20 8.50
CA MET A 32 -6.72 0.98 8.36
C MET A 32 -6.43 2.46 8.17
N VAL A 33 -5.62 3.06 9.04
CA VAL A 33 -5.26 4.49 8.91
C VAL A 33 -4.53 4.74 7.60
N SER A 34 -3.62 3.86 7.19
CA SER A 34 -2.95 3.93 5.89
C SER A 34 -3.96 3.98 4.74
N ASN A 35 -4.92 3.08 4.71
CA ASN A 35 -5.92 3.05 3.63
C ASN A 35 -6.84 4.27 3.65
N VAL A 36 -7.34 4.67 4.81
CA VAL A 36 -8.21 5.86 4.93
C VAL A 36 -7.47 7.10 4.42
N THR A 37 -6.23 7.34 4.88
CA THR A 37 -5.44 8.50 4.43
C THR A 37 -5.10 8.44 2.94
N PHE A 38 -4.86 7.25 2.38
CA PHE A 38 -4.67 7.07 0.94
C PHE A 38 -5.90 7.46 0.15
N PHE A 39 -7.07 6.90 0.48
CA PHE A 39 -8.28 7.15 -0.29
C PHE A 39 -8.83 8.56 -0.12
N VAL A 40 -8.66 9.18 1.04
CA VAL A 40 -8.99 10.60 1.25
C VAL A 40 -8.09 11.48 0.38
N GLY A 41 -6.79 11.22 0.36
CA GLY A 41 -5.87 11.95 -0.52
C GLY A 41 -6.16 11.69 -2.01
N LEU A 42 -6.43 10.45 -2.39
CA LEU A 42 -6.77 10.06 -3.76
C LEU A 42 -8.06 10.74 -4.27
N ALA A 43 -9.05 10.95 -3.40
CA ALA A 43 -10.30 11.62 -3.77
C ALA A 43 -10.11 13.08 -4.20
N ALA A 44 -9.02 13.71 -3.75
CA ALA A 44 -8.73 15.13 -3.99
C ALA A 44 -7.59 15.38 -5.00
N MET A 45 -7.06 14.34 -5.65
CA MET A 45 -5.98 14.48 -6.63
C MET A 45 -6.06 13.40 -7.73
N PRO A 46 -5.42 13.62 -8.91
CA PRO A 46 -5.39 12.63 -9.98
C PRO A 46 -4.79 11.29 -9.54
N LEU A 47 -5.36 10.17 -10.03
CA LEU A 47 -4.93 8.81 -9.67
C LEU A 47 -3.43 8.58 -9.88
N ALA A 48 -2.90 9.02 -11.03
CA ALA A 48 -1.48 8.83 -11.35
C ALA A 48 -0.56 9.55 -10.35
N ASP A 49 -0.93 10.77 -9.93
CA ASP A 49 -0.15 11.56 -8.97
C ASP A 49 -0.23 10.95 -7.57
N ALA A 50 -1.42 10.54 -7.11
CA ALA A 50 -1.59 9.88 -5.82
C ALA A 50 -0.78 8.59 -5.74
N VAL A 51 -0.87 7.74 -6.78
CA VAL A 51 -0.11 6.50 -6.85
C VAL A 51 1.39 6.76 -6.91
N ALA A 52 1.84 7.78 -7.66
CA ALA A 52 3.25 8.15 -7.72
C ALA A 52 3.81 8.53 -6.34
N VAL A 53 3.08 9.37 -5.57
CA VAL A 53 3.47 9.70 -4.19
C VAL A 53 3.46 8.47 -3.30
N ALA A 54 2.46 7.58 -3.42
CA ALA A 54 2.39 6.35 -2.64
C ALA A 54 3.59 5.41 -2.90
N TYR A 55 4.17 5.45 -4.09
CA TYR A 55 5.38 4.68 -4.43
C TYR A 55 6.67 5.16 -3.74
N VAL A 56 6.60 6.11 -2.82
CA VAL A 56 7.66 6.29 -1.84
C VAL A 56 7.72 5.11 -0.85
N SER A 57 6.64 4.37 -0.69
CA SER A 57 6.55 3.28 0.30
C SER A 57 7.67 2.24 0.20
N PRO A 58 8.13 1.74 -0.96
CA PRO A 58 9.25 0.82 -1.05
C PRO A 58 10.56 1.41 -0.53
N LEU A 59 10.77 2.72 -0.70
CA LEU A 59 11.94 3.41 -0.15
C LEU A 59 11.86 3.49 1.38
N VAL A 60 10.67 3.81 1.90
CA VAL A 60 10.40 3.82 3.34
C VAL A 60 10.54 2.43 3.93
N VAL A 61 10.02 1.38 3.29
CA VAL A 61 10.24 -0.03 3.70
C VAL A 61 11.73 -0.33 3.82
N THR A 62 12.52 0.08 2.85
CA THR A 62 13.97 -0.09 2.86
C THR A 62 14.63 0.62 4.04
N LEU A 63 14.26 1.87 4.32
CA LEU A 63 14.78 2.63 5.46
C LEU A 63 14.39 1.99 6.79
N LEU A 64 13.14 1.65 6.93
CA LEU A 64 12.62 1.06 8.17
C LEU A 64 13.19 -0.35 8.41
N SER A 65 13.46 -1.14 7.36
CA SER A 65 14.08 -2.46 7.49
C SER A 65 15.47 -2.40 8.11
N ILE A 66 16.23 -1.34 7.83
CA ILE A 66 17.53 -1.10 8.46
C ILE A 66 17.35 -0.87 9.97
N VAL A 67 16.43 0.04 10.33
CA VAL A 67 16.24 0.48 11.71
C VAL A 67 15.62 -0.60 12.59
N PHE A 68 14.57 -1.27 12.08
CA PHE A 68 13.75 -2.21 12.86
C PHE A 68 14.13 -3.68 12.70
N LEU A 69 14.70 -4.05 11.55
CA LEU A 69 15.06 -5.45 11.27
C LEU A 69 16.58 -5.67 11.24
N GLY A 70 17.38 -4.61 11.36
CA GLY A 70 18.84 -4.69 11.33
C GLY A 70 19.41 -5.10 9.96
N GLU A 71 18.63 -4.94 8.86
CA GLU A 71 19.10 -5.27 7.52
C GLU A 71 20.26 -4.35 7.11
N LYS A 72 21.31 -4.93 6.53
CA LYS A 72 22.48 -4.15 6.09
C LYS A 72 22.26 -3.58 4.69
N VAL A 73 22.28 -2.27 4.57
CA VAL A 73 22.07 -1.55 3.31
C VAL A 73 23.36 -0.89 2.87
N GLY A 74 23.82 -1.26 1.68
CA GLY A 74 25.03 -0.69 1.10
C GLY A 74 24.82 0.74 0.54
N PRO A 75 25.93 1.49 0.29
CA PRO A 75 25.86 2.91 -0.12
C PRO A 75 25.09 3.15 -1.42
N ARG A 76 25.09 2.18 -2.31
CA ARG A 76 24.33 2.27 -3.59
C ARG A 76 22.83 2.24 -3.41
N ARG A 77 22.33 1.46 -2.43
CA ARG A 77 20.92 1.41 -2.07
C ARG A 77 20.48 2.72 -1.41
N TRP A 78 21.37 3.31 -0.58
CA TRP A 78 21.20 4.66 -0.06
C TRP A 78 21.09 5.70 -1.16
N GLY A 79 21.97 5.63 -2.18
CA GLY A 79 21.88 6.50 -3.36
C GLY A 79 20.55 6.39 -4.08
N ALA A 80 20.04 5.18 -4.27
CA ALA A 80 18.71 4.97 -4.88
C ALA A 80 17.59 5.55 -4.03
N VAL A 81 17.64 5.38 -2.70
CA VAL A 81 16.66 5.97 -1.77
C VAL A 81 16.65 7.50 -1.91
N ILE A 82 17.83 8.13 -1.94
CA ILE A 82 17.95 9.60 -2.09
C ILE A 82 17.35 10.05 -3.42
N VAL A 83 17.68 9.38 -4.53
CA VAL A 83 17.14 9.71 -5.88
C VAL A 83 15.61 9.57 -5.90
N GLY A 84 15.08 8.48 -5.31
CA GLY A 84 13.63 8.29 -5.21
C GLY A 84 12.96 9.37 -4.37
N MET A 85 13.56 9.78 -3.23
CA MET A 85 13.05 10.87 -2.41
C MET A 85 13.06 12.23 -3.13
N VAL A 86 14.09 12.50 -3.97
CA VAL A 86 14.08 13.68 -4.84
C VAL A 86 12.90 13.62 -5.81
N GLY A 87 12.61 12.46 -6.39
CA GLY A 87 11.42 12.25 -7.23
C GLY A 87 10.12 12.59 -6.50
N VAL A 88 9.98 12.16 -5.24
CA VAL A 88 8.82 12.50 -4.40
C VAL A 88 8.71 14.01 -4.16
N ILE A 89 9.83 14.68 -3.83
CA ILE A 89 9.82 16.14 -3.63
C ILE A 89 9.39 16.86 -4.89
N ILE A 90 9.84 16.42 -6.07
CA ILE A 90 9.39 16.98 -7.36
C ILE A 90 7.88 16.80 -7.55
N MET A 91 7.33 15.62 -7.21
CA MET A 91 5.89 15.35 -7.28
C MET A 91 5.07 16.20 -6.32
N LEU A 92 5.58 16.42 -5.10
CA LEU A 92 4.91 17.27 -4.09
C LEU A 92 4.88 18.75 -4.45
N ARG A 93 5.73 19.22 -5.37
CA ARG A 93 5.80 20.61 -5.87
C ARG A 93 5.80 21.68 -4.76
N PRO A 94 6.70 21.65 -3.80
CA PRO A 94 6.67 22.53 -2.63
C PRO A 94 6.77 24.02 -2.98
N GLY A 95 7.12 24.40 -4.22
CA GLY A 95 7.22 25.79 -4.70
C GLY A 95 5.96 26.37 -5.36
N ALA A 96 4.90 25.60 -5.54
CA ALA A 96 3.66 26.05 -6.21
C ALA A 96 2.66 26.76 -5.27
N GLY A 97 3.12 27.26 -4.11
CA GLY A 97 2.35 28.09 -3.17
C GLY A 97 1.85 27.38 -1.92
N VAL A 98 1.36 26.17 -2.01
CA VAL A 98 0.94 25.35 -0.84
C VAL A 98 1.18 23.88 -1.16
N ILE A 99 1.87 23.14 -0.27
CA ILE A 99 1.90 21.68 -0.34
C ILE A 99 0.45 21.20 -0.23
N GLN A 100 -0.03 20.52 -1.26
CA GLN A 100 -1.42 20.05 -1.27
C GLN A 100 -1.67 19.09 -0.09
N PRO A 101 -2.64 19.35 0.80
CA PRO A 101 -2.92 18.48 1.93
C PRO A 101 -3.19 17.03 1.52
N ALA A 102 -3.79 16.83 0.34
CA ALA A 102 -4.03 15.52 -0.25
C ALA A 102 -2.73 14.72 -0.46
N ALA A 103 -1.68 15.35 -0.99
CA ALA A 103 -0.40 14.68 -1.20
C ALA A 103 0.30 14.32 0.13
N LEU A 104 0.14 15.14 1.17
CA LEU A 104 0.63 14.80 2.51
C LEU A 104 -0.09 13.60 3.11
N LEU A 105 -1.41 13.49 2.92
CA LEU A 105 -2.17 12.32 3.36
C LEU A 105 -1.70 11.04 2.66
N VAL A 106 -1.45 11.10 1.35
CA VAL A 106 -0.89 9.96 0.60
C VAL A 106 0.52 9.61 1.10
N LEU A 107 1.35 10.61 1.42
CA LEU A 107 2.69 10.36 1.97
C LEU A 107 2.61 9.68 3.35
N VAL A 108 1.73 10.15 4.23
CA VAL A 108 1.46 9.50 5.53
C VAL A 108 1.00 8.05 5.32
N SER A 109 0.09 7.85 4.37
CA SER A 109 -0.35 6.50 3.98
C SER A 109 0.82 5.60 3.58
N ALA A 110 1.73 6.09 2.73
CA ALA A 110 2.88 5.33 2.26
C ALA A 110 3.81 4.90 3.42
N VAL A 111 4.02 5.78 4.41
CA VAL A 111 4.79 5.45 5.62
C VAL A 111 4.08 4.38 6.45
N LEU A 112 2.78 4.53 6.68
CA LEU A 112 1.99 3.56 7.44
C LEU A 112 1.90 2.20 6.73
N TYR A 113 1.77 2.20 5.39
CA TYR A 113 1.82 0.98 4.59
C TYR A 113 3.15 0.24 4.78
N ALA A 114 4.26 0.96 4.73
CA ALA A 114 5.58 0.40 5.01
C ALA A 114 5.66 -0.20 6.42
N CYS A 115 5.17 0.49 7.44
CA CYS A 115 5.09 -0.04 8.81
C CYS A 115 4.24 -1.33 8.89
N GLY A 116 3.10 -1.37 8.21
CA GLY A 116 2.22 -2.54 8.15
C GLY A 116 2.90 -3.77 7.54
N ASN A 117 3.70 -3.56 6.47
CA ASN A 117 4.47 -4.62 5.81
C ASN A 117 5.65 -5.10 6.68
N LEU A 118 6.34 -4.19 7.36
CA LEU A 118 7.38 -4.57 8.34
C LEU A 118 6.82 -5.39 9.49
N LEU A 119 5.65 -5.02 10.01
CA LEU A 119 4.97 -5.82 11.02
C LEU A 119 4.60 -7.21 10.50
N ALA A 120 4.12 -7.32 9.25
CA ALA A 120 3.88 -8.63 8.62
C ALA A 120 5.16 -9.46 8.54
N ARG A 121 6.29 -8.84 8.20
CA ARG A 121 7.60 -9.47 8.20
C ARG A 121 8.02 -9.93 9.60
N HIS A 122 7.90 -9.06 10.61
CA HIS A 122 8.22 -9.38 12.01
C HIS A 122 7.38 -10.54 12.55
N MET A 123 6.09 -10.60 12.18
CA MET A 123 5.17 -11.65 12.61
C MET A 123 5.32 -12.95 11.78
N GLY A 124 6.00 -12.89 10.64
CA GLY A 124 6.08 -13.98 9.66
C GLY A 124 6.67 -15.29 10.19
N GLY A 125 7.48 -15.26 11.26
CA GLY A 125 8.03 -16.43 11.90
C GLY A 125 7.02 -17.23 12.74
N THR A 126 5.93 -16.60 13.19
CA THR A 126 4.95 -17.20 14.10
C THR A 126 3.54 -17.28 13.50
N GLU A 127 3.20 -16.37 12.60
CA GLU A 127 1.85 -16.25 12.04
C GLU A 127 1.83 -16.62 10.55
N SER A 128 0.73 -17.23 10.09
CA SER A 128 0.55 -17.50 8.67
C SER A 128 0.10 -16.26 7.90
N ALA A 129 0.35 -16.23 6.57
CA ALA A 129 -0.18 -15.15 5.74
C ALA A 129 -1.71 -15.09 5.77
N MET A 130 -2.36 -16.25 5.92
CA MET A 130 -3.81 -16.35 6.02
C MET A 130 -4.32 -15.70 7.31
N THR A 131 -3.67 -15.99 8.45
CA THR A 131 -3.97 -15.36 9.74
C THR A 131 -3.81 -13.85 9.65
N LEU A 132 -2.67 -13.39 9.14
CA LEU A 132 -2.38 -11.95 8.98
C LEU A 132 -3.40 -11.24 8.09
N SER A 133 -3.82 -11.87 6.99
CA SER A 133 -4.81 -11.32 6.07
C SER A 133 -6.22 -11.35 6.67
N PHE A 134 -6.59 -12.42 7.37
CA PHE A 134 -7.89 -12.54 8.03
C PHE A 134 -8.14 -11.39 9.01
N TYR A 135 -7.18 -11.09 9.89
CA TYR A 135 -7.34 -10.00 10.86
C TYR A 135 -7.47 -8.63 10.18
N VAL A 136 -6.68 -8.37 9.13
CA VAL A 136 -6.78 -7.11 8.40
C VAL A 136 -8.13 -6.98 7.69
N GLN A 137 -8.59 -8.02 7.00
CA GLN A 137 -9.89 -7.97 6.30
C GLN A 137 -11.06 -7.88 7.28
N SER A 138 -10.98 -8.55 8.43
CA SER A 138 -11.97 -8.39 9.49
C SER A 138 -12.00 -6.96 10.03
N GLY A 139 -10.83 -6.33 10.17
CA GLY A 139 -10.72 -4.92 10.56
C GLY A 139 -11.41 -4.00 9.55
N PHE A 140 -11.23 -4.23 8.23
CA PHE A 140 -11.94 -3.46 7.20
C PHE A 140 -13.45 -3.58 7.33
N ILE A 141 -13.97 -4.78 7.55
CA ILE A 141 -15.41 -5.00 7.74
C ILE A 141 -15.91 -4.24 8.97
N ILE A 142 -15.23 -4.39 10.11
CA ILE A 142 -15.63 -3.74 11.38
C ILE A 142 -15.63 -2.21 11.22
N VAL A 143 -14.55 -1.64 10.69
CA VAL A 143 -14.44 -0.18 10.52
C VAL A 143 -15.45 0.33 9.50
N SER A 144 -15.66 -0.38 8.38
CA SER A 144 -16.67 0.00 7.38
C SER A 144 -18.08 -0.03 7.98
N VAL A 145 -18.45 -1.09 8.68
CA VAL A 145 -19.76 -1.18 9.33
C VAL A 145 -19.92 -0.06 10.37
N ALA A 146 -18.91 0.17 11.21
CA ALA A 146 -18.94 1.24 12.20
C ALA A 146 -19.11 2.63 11.56
N MET A 147 -18.38 2.91 10.47
CA MET A 147 -18.52 4.16 9.70
C MET A 147 -19.91 4.28 9.08
N GLY A 148 -20.44 3.21 8.50
CA GLY A 148 -21.78 3.21 7.91
C GLY A 148 -22.88 3.50 8.94
N LEU A 149 -22.77 2.89 10.13
CA LEU A 149 -23.72 3.13 11.22
C LEU A 149 -23.58 4.53 11.83
N TRP A 150 -22.37 5.09 11.84
CA TRP A 150 -22.11 6.40 12.45
C TRP A 150 -22.37 7.58 11.51
N ALA A 151 -21.98 7.48 10.25
CA ALA A 151 -21.98 8.59 9.31
C ALA A 151 -22.71 8.28 7.97
N GLY A 152 -23.23 7.06 7.80
CA GLY A 152 -23.84 6.63 6.54
C GLY A 152 -25.19 7.26 6.23
N ASP A 153 -25.83 7.91 7.19
CA ASP A 153 -27.07 8.68 7.01
C ASP A 153 -26.87 10.03 6.30
N GLY A 154 -25.61 10.44 6.07
CA GLY A 154 -25.27 11.69 5.40
C GLY A 154 -25.29 12.93 6.27
N ARG A 155 -25.58 12.82 7.58
CA ARG A 155 -25.60 13.98 8.50
C ARG A 155 -24.26 14.72 8.62
N LEU A 156 -23.15 14.04 8.27
CA LEU A 156 -21.80 14.58 8.25
C LEU A 156 -21.33 14.91 6.83
N ALA A 157 -22.22 14.88 5.84
CA ALA A 157 -21.88 15.21 4.47
C ALA A 157 -21.32 16.65 4.39
N THR A 158 -20.27 16.81 3.60
CA THR A 158 -19.58 18.08 3.41
C THR A 158 -19.17 18.24 1.97
N ASP A 159 -19.05 19.49 1.50
CA ASP A 159 -18.56 19.84 0.17
C ASP A 159 -17.03 19.99 0.12
N ASP A 160 -16.33 19.83 1.25
CA ASP A 160 -14.87 19.85 1.30
C ASP A 160 -14.30 18.69 0.49
N PRO A 161 -13.49 18.93 -0.56
CA PRO A 161 -12.97 17.89 -1.44
C PRO A 161 -12.22 16.75 -0.73
N LEU A 162 -11.58 17.03 0.41
CA LEU A 162 -10.86 16.02 1.18
C LEU A 162 -11.82 15.09 1.94
N TRP A 163 -12.87 15.64 2.53
CA TRP A 163 -13.72 14.89 3.45
C TRP A 163 -15.02 14.39 2.82
N ALA A 164 -15.44 15.00 1.68
CA ALA A 164 -16.65 14.60 0.97
C ALA A 164 -16.68 13.11 0.63
N PHE A 165 -15.53 12.53 0.27
CA PHE A 165 -15.41 11.10 0.01
C PHE A 165 -15.76 10.25 1.23
N LEU A 166 -15.27 10.62 2.42
CA LEU A 166 -15.41 9.83 3.64
C LEU A 166 -16.82 9.94 4.26
N PHE A 167 -17.43 11.13 4.18
CA PHE A 167 -18.70 11.44 4.85
C PHE A 167 -19.91 11.50 3.91
N ARG A 168 -19.74 11.05 2.65
CA ARG A 168 -20.88 10.94 1.73
C ARG A 168 -21.93 9.96 2.27
N PRO A 169 -23.24 10.23 2.04
CA PRO A 169 -24.29 9.29 2.42
C PRO A 169 -24.09 7.94 1.73
N TRP A 170 -24.33 6.88 2.45
CA TRP A 170 -24.32 5.54 1.91
C TRP A 170 -25.60 5.29 1.13
N ILE A 171 -25.46 4.86 -0.11
CA ILE A 171 -26.56 4.46 -0.96
C ILE A 171 -26.38 2.99 -1.32
N TRP A 172 -27.50 2.29 -1.51
CA TRP A 172 -27.45 0.93 -1.97
C TRP A 172 -26.98 0.91 -3.42
N PRO A 173 -25.91 0.16 -3.76
CA PRO A 173 -25.39 0.16 -5.12
C PRO A 173 -26.39 -0.48 -6.10
N PRO A 174 -26.56 0.09 -7.30
CA PRO A 174 -27.37 -0.52 -8.35
C PRO A 174 -26.76 -1.85 -8.80
N LEU A 175 -27.59 -2.76 -9.34
CA LEU A 175 -27.17 -4.11 -9.69
C LEU A 175 -26.03 -4.16 -10.73
N HIS A 176 -25.95 -3.17 -11.62
CA HIS A 176 -24.89 -3.12 -12.63
C HIS A 176 -23.48 -2.83 -12.04
N ASP A 177 -23.38 -2.31 -10.82
CA ASP A 177 -22.10 -2.07 -10.14
C ASP A 177 -21.57 -3.30 -9.38
N TRP A 178 -22.42 -4.29 -9.12
CA TRP A 178 -22.03 -5.49 -8.37
C TRP A 178 -20.81 -6.24 -8.94
N PRO A 179 -20.67 -6.41 -10.27
CA PRO A 179 -19.47 -7.03 -10.83
C PRO A 179 -18.18 -6.29 -10.46
N VAL A 180 -18.22 -4.95 -10.41
CA VAL A 180 -17.07 -4.12 -10.02
C VAL A 180 -16.72 -4.31 -8.54
N PHE A 181 -17.73 -4.34 -7.65
CA PHE A 181 -17.52 -4.64 -6.24
C PHE A 181 -16.91 -6.02 -6.02
N LEU A 182 -17.42 -7.04 -6.71
CA LEU A 182 -16.90 -8.41 -6.64
C LEU A 182 -15.46 -8.49 -7.15
N ALA A 183 -15.18 -7.90 -8.32
CA ALA A 183 -13.85 -7.88 -8.91
C ALA A 183 -12.85 -7.17 -8.00
N THR A 184 -13.22 -6.00 -7.44
CA THR A 184 -12.39 -5.26 -6.50
C THR A 184 -12.14 -6.06 -5.23
N GLY A 185 -13.17 -6.63 -4.62
CA GLY A 185 -13.05 -7.44 -3.40
C GLY A 185 -12.16 -8.66 -3.60
N LEU A 186 -12.30 -9.38 -4.72
CA LEU A 186 -11.44 -10.52 -5.07
C LEU A 186 -10.00 -10.07 -5.31
N SER A 187 -9.79 -9.00 -6.07
CA SER A 187 -8.45 -8.48 -6.37
C SER A 187 -7.71 -8.05 -5.10
N VAL A 188 -8.37 -7.32 -4.21
CA VAL A 188 -7.80 -6.91 -2.92
C VAL A 188 -7.56 -8.11 -2.01
N GLY A 189 -8.48 -9.09 -1.97
CA GLY A 189 -8.34 -10.30 -1.16
C GLY A 189 -7.16 -11.17 -1.61
N ILE A 190 -7.06 -11.44 -2.91
CA ILE A 190 -5.97 -12.24 -3.49
C ILE A 190 -4.66 -11.47 -3.43
N GLY A 191 -4.63 -10.25 -3.94
CA GLY A 191 -3.43 -9.42 -3.97
C GLY A 191 -2.87 -9.14 -2.58
N GLY A 192 -3.71 -8.78 -1.62
CA GLY A 192 -3.32 -8.54 -0.24
C GLY A 192 -2.74 -9.79 0.43
N LEU A 193 -3.31 -10.98 0.15
CA LEU A 193 -2.75 -12.24 0.64
C LEU A 193 -1.38 -12.52 0.02
N MET A 194 -1.21 -12.33 -1.29
CA MET A 194 0.05 -12.56 -2.00
C MET A 194 1.15 -11.60 -1.51
N VAL A 195 0.84 -10.31 -1.36
CA VAL A 195 1.77 -9.30 -0.83
C VAL A 195 2.14 -9.64 0.61
N THR A 196 1.17 -9.98 1.45
CA THR A 196 1.43 -10.40 2.84
C THR A 196 2.33 -11.63 2.90
N GLN A 197 2.10 -12.63 2.04
CA GLN A 197 2.95 -13.81 1.94
C GLN A 197 4.37 -13.47 1.48
N ALA A 198 4.51 -12.58 0.50
CA ALA A 198 5.82 -12.14 0.01
C ALA A 198 6.65 -11.47 1.12
N TYR A 199 6.07 -10.47 1.79
CA TYR A 199 6.75 -9.79 2.92
C TYR A 199 7.01 -10.70 4.12
N ARG A 200 6.15 -11.69 4.35
CA ARG A 200 6.32 -12.66 5.41
C ARG A 200 7.54 -13.56 5.20
N THR A 201 7.79 -13.99 3.96
CA THR A 201 8.76 -15.05 3.64
C THR A 201 10.11 -14.55 3.16
N ALA A 202 10.21 -13.30 2.68
CA ALA A 202 11.43 -12.75 2.12
C ALA A 202 11.82 -11.43 2.81
N GLU A 203 13.06 -11.01 2.62
CA GLU A 203 13.55 -9.71 3.10
C GLU A 203 12.70 -8.58 2.55
N ALA A 204 12.29 -7.66 3.43
CA ALA A 204 11.40 -6.56 3.05
C ALA A 204 12.00 -5.68 1.95
N GLY A 205 13.30 -5.41 2.05
CA GLY A 205 14.00 -4.64 1.05
C GLY A 205 14.20 -5.35 -0.30
N LEU A 206 14.05 -6.68 -0.38
CA LEU A 206 14.04 -7.41 -1.64
C LEU A 206 12.66 -7.33 -2.32
N ILE A 207 11.58 -7.38 -1.53
CA ILE A 207 10.21 -7.40 -2.07
C ILE A 207 9.75 -6.01 -2.50
N ALA A 208 10.06 -4.98 -1.70
CA ALA A 208 9.59 -3.62 -1.92
C ALA A 208 9.77 -3.09 -3.37
N PRO A 209 10.93 -3.30 -4.06
CA PRO A 209 11.08 -2.83 -5.44
C PRO A 209 10.13 -3.47 -6.46
N PHE A 210 9.60 -4.67 -6.20
CA PHE A 210 8.63 -5.31 -7.11
C PHE A 210 7.29 -4.56 -7.16
N GLU A 211 6.97 -3.77 -6.13
CA GLU A 211 5.75 -2.97 -6.11
C GLU A 211 5.73 -1.91 -7.23
N TYR A 212 6.89 -1.45 -7.71
CA TYR A 212 6.98 -0.48 -8.81
C TYR A 212 6.33 -0.96 -10.12
N VAL A 213 6.12 -2.28 -10.30
CA VAL A 213 5.40 -2.83 -11.45
C VAL A 213 3.96 -2.31 -11.52
N GLY A 214 3.36 -1.92 -10.39
CA GLY A 214 2.03 -1.31 -10.36
C GLY A 214 1.95 0.10 -10.96
N MET A 215 3.08 0.84 -11.07
CA MET A 215 3.09 2.21 -11.59
C MET A 215 2.62 2.31 -13.06
N PRO A 216 3.15 1.53 -14.01
CA PRO A 216 2.63 1.53 -15.38
C PRO A 216 1.13 1.21 -15.43
N MET A 217 0.64 0.33 -14.57
CA MET A 217 -0.79 0.02 -14.50
C MET A 217 -1.61 1.19 -14.00
N ALA A 218 -1.13 1.92 -12.98
CA ALA A 218 -1.81 3.10 -12.48
C ALA A 218 -1.91 4.22 -13.54
N ILE A 219 -0.84 4.45 -14.30
CA ILE A 219 -0.85 5.41 -15.41
C ILE A 219 -1.85 4.96 -16.49
N LEU A 220 -1.81 3.69 -16.88
CA LEU A 220 -2.72 3.13 -17.87
C LEU A 220 -4.18 3.33 -17.46
N TRP A 221 -4.54 2.96 -16.24
CA TRP A 221 -5.90 3.14 -15.73
C TRP A 221 -6.28 4.60 -15.53
N GLY A 222 -5.33 5.45 -15.11
CA GLY A 222 -5.52 6.91 -15.01
C GLY A 222 -5.94 7.53 -16.36
N VAL A 223 -5.28 7.12 -17.42
CA VAL A 223 -5.60 7.59 -18.79
C VAL A 223 -6.90 6.97 -19.31
N LEU A 224 -7.06 5.64 -19.20
CA LEU A 224 -8.19 4.93 -19.84
C LEU A 224 -9.54 5.20 -19.15
N VAL A 225 -9.55 5.29 -17.83
CA VAL A 225 -10.79 5.40 -17.05
C VAL A 225 -11.09 6.85 -16.68
N PHE A 226 -10.07 7.62 -16.30
CA PHE A 226 -10.25 8.98 -15.79
C PHE A 226 -9.85 10.07 -16.79
N GLY A 227 -9.26 9.72 -17.96
CA GLY A 227 -8.78 10.69 -18.94
C GLY A 227 -7.64 11.59 -18.43
N THR A 228 -7.01 11.23 -17.30
CA THR A 228 -5.96 12.03 -16.67
C THR A 228 -4.59 11.57 -17.16
N PHE A 229 -3.85 12.49 -17.81
CA PHE A 229 -2.50 12.21 -18.25
C PHE A 229 -1.49 12.97 -17.38
N PRO A 230 -0.41 12.32 -16.89
CA PRO A 230 0.61 12.99 -16.08
C PRO A 230 1.26 14.13 -16.86
N ASP A 231 1.48 15.26 -16.21
CA ASP A 231 2.21 16.38 -16.81
C ASP A 231 3.73 16.15 -16.83
N ALA A 232 4.48 17.05 -17.45
CA ALA A 232 5.94 16.91 -17.59
C ALA A 232 6.67 16.80 -16.24
N VAL A 233 6.22 17.51 -15.22
CA VAL A 233 6.83 17.46 -13.87
C VAL A 233 6.53 16.12 -13.21
N ALA A 234 5.29 15.63 -13.33
CA ALA A 234 4.91 14.29 -12.85
C ALA A 234 5.76 13.21 -13.52
N TRP A 235 5.98 13.26 -14.84
CA TRP A 235 6.83 12.31 -15.55
C TRP A 235 8.28 12.28 -15.02
N VAL A 236 8.87 13.42 -14.69
CA VAL A 236 10.20 13.49 -14.08
C VAL A 236 10.21 12.81 -12.73
N GLY A 237 9.23 13.10 -11.86
CA GLY A 237 9.09 12.45 -10.55
C GLY A 237 8.90 10.94 -10.65
N ILE A 238 8.00 10.48 -11.53
CA ILE A 238 7.73 9.08 -11.83
C ILE A 238 9.02 8.37 -12.29
N ALA A 239 9.76 8.97 -13.23
CA ALA A 239 10.99 8.39 -13.75
C ALA A 239 12.06 8.21 -12.66
N LEU A 240 12.21 9.19 -11.75
CA LEU A 240 13.15 9.13 -10.63
C LEU A 240 12.74 8.05 -9.61
N ILE A 241 11.47 8.00 -9.23
CA ILE A 241 10.95 7.02 -8.26
C ILE A 241 11.07 5.61 -8.82
N CYS A 242 10.52 5.35 -10.00
CA CYS A 242 10.56 4.03 -10.62
C CYS A 242 11.99 3.62 -10.98
N GLY A 243 12.77 4.54 -11.55
CA GLY A 243 14.16 4.29 -11.93
C GLY A 243 15.04 3.92 -10.73
N SER A 244 14.88 4.60 -9.59
CA SER A 244 15.59 4.28 -8.36
C SER A 244 15.20 2.89 -7.82
N GLY A 245 13.91 2.55 -7.82
CA GLY A 245 13.43 1.25 -7.37
C GLY A 245 13.89 0.11 -8.28
N LEU A 246 13.77 0.27 -9.60
CA LEU A 246 14.25 -0.72 -10.57
C LEU A 246 15.78 -0.91 -10.51
N TYR A 247 16.54 0.16 -10.24
CA TYR A 247 17.97 0.06 -10.02
C TYR A 247 18.30 -0.81 -8.79
N VAL A 248 17.59 -0.64 -7.67
CA VAL A 248 17.74 -1.49 -6.48
C VAL A 248 17.47 -2.94 -6.84
N LEU A 249 16.34 -3.21 -7.50
CA LEU A 249 15.95 -4.55 -7.92
C LEU A 249 17.00 -5.21 -8.81
N TYR A 250 17.43 -4.53 -9.87
CA TYR A 250 18.45 -5.03 -10.79
C TYR A 250 19.72 -5.40 -10.04
N ARG A 251 20.18 -4.53 -9.15
CA ARG A 251 21.40 -4.73 -8.43
C ARG A 251 21.35 -5.88 -7.43
N GLU A 252 20.24 -6.03 -6.71
CA GLU A 252 20.10 -7.15 -5.77
C GLU A 252 20.05 -8.49 -6.48
N THR A 253 19.40 -8.57 -7.63
CA THR A 253 19.40 -9.79 -8.46
C THR A 253 20.80 -10.14 -8.96
N VAL A 254 21.58 -9.16 -9.44
CA VAL A 254 22.95 -9.39 -9.92
C VAL A 254 23.90 -9.80 -8.80
N VAL A 255 23.84 -9.16 -7.63
CA VAL A 255 24.70 -9.50 -6.49
C VAL A 255 24.38 -10.90 -5.97
N ARG A 256 23.11 -11.27 -5.90
CA ARG A 256 22.69 -12.59 -5.46
C ARG A 256 23.13 -13.72 -6.41
N GLN A 257 23.10 -13.45 -7.72
CA GLN A 257 23.60 -14.41 -8.72
C GLN A 257 25.12 -14.61 -8.59
N ARG A 258 25.90 -13.54 -8.39
CA ARG A 258 27.34 -13.63 -8.20
C ARG A 258 27.73 -14.39 -6.93
N GLY A 259 27.00 -14.21 -5.84
CA GLY A 259 27.22 -14.94 -4.59
C GLY A 259 26.89 -16.45 -4.71
N ARG A 260 25.95 -16.85 -5.58
CA ARG A 260 25.61 -18.24 -5.86
C ARG A 260 26.65 -18.96 -6.76
N HIS A 261 27.40 -18.24 -7.56
CA HIS A 261 28.46 -18.81 -8.42
C HIS A 261 29.81 -18.86 -7.72
N ALA A 262 29.95 -18.23 -6.55
CA ALA A 262 31.17 -18.20 -5.75
C ALA A 262 31.16 -19.17 -4.55
N ALA A 263 30.04 -19.82 -4.31
CA ALA A 263 29.84 -20.89 -3.31
C ALA A 263 29.64 -22.24 -3.98
#